data_5974b44f292066b2a45b7106ceb24fdd
#
_entry.id   5974b44f292066b2a45b7106ceb24fdd
#
_cell.length_a   1.000
_cell.length_b   1.000
_cell.length_c   1.000
_cell.angle_alpha   90.00
_cell.angle_beta   90.00
_cell.angle_gamma   90.00
#
_symmetry.space_group_name_H-M   'P 1'
#
loop_
_entity.id
_entity.type
_entity.pdbx_description
1 polymer ?
#
loop_
_entity_poly.entity_id
_entity_poly.type
_entity_poly.pdbx_seq_one_letter_code
_entity_poly.pdbx_strand_id
1 'polypeptide(L)'
;MRPKERRDSGQSDLLRSRLDAIIDLDHALVKLARTIDWPFLEQRFGAVYEDKPGRPPLPTRLMAGLAILKHTYDVSDEVLCERWVENPYYQFFCGEEFFQHRLVFDRSSLTRWRQRMGDELRALLQESLAVATKTEAIKPSDLNRVIVDTTVQPKNVMFPTDARLLNRAREILVRLAQRCGIKLRQSYARVGKFALIKHQRYAHAKQFKRANRALKKLKTYLGRIIRDIGRKRGGHADLLQEIALSRMLLRAGRMLDQKQRQHGRKVYSLHAPEVECIGKGKAHRPYEFGVKVSVATTLTHAKGGQFVAHVKALPGNPYDGHTLAAVIPEMEKLVGNTIERILADKGYRGHNAPPDYKFRVFTSGQKRRVTPKIKRELRRRSAVEPVIGHLKDDHRMGRNYLWHRSGDATNAILAAVGYNFRRLIKWLSLLLCQIFPDIIPQLQLASG
;
A
#
# COMPACT_ATOMS: atom_id res chain seq x y z
N MET A 1 -16.41 -16.65 -14.55
CA MET A 1 -17.50 -17.05 -13.65
C MET A 1 -17.56 -16.04 -12.51
N ARG A 2 -18.72 -15.48 -12.22
CA ARG A 2 -18.89 -14.54 -11.09
C ARG A 2 -18.98 -15.31 -9.77
N PRO A 3 -18.59 -14.71 -8.62
CA PRO A 3 -18.84 -15.33 -7.33
C PRO A 3 -20.33 -15.60 -7.17
N LYS A 4 -20.70 -16.77 -6.66
CA LYS A 4 -22.09 -17.06 -6.33
C LYS A 4 -22.44 -16.37 -5.01
N GLU A 5 -23.61 -15.73 -4.96
CA GLU A 5 -24.19 -15.30 -3.69
C GLU A 5 -24.31 -16.52 -2.75
N ARG A 6 -23.84 -16.39 -1.52
CA ARG A 6 -24.15 -17.37 -0.49
C ARG A 6 -25.60 -17.15 -0.08
N ARG A 7 -26.47 -18.07 -0.48
CA ARG A 7 -27.83 -18.13 0.05
C ARG A 7 -27.74 -18.67 1.48
N ASP A 8 -28.52 -18.07 2.37
CA ASP A 8 -28.75 -18.62 3.72
C ASP A 8 -29.42 -19.99 3.52
N SER A 9 -28.64 -21.06 3.76
CA SER A 9 -29.10 -22.42 3.44
C SER A 9 -30.03 -23.01 4.50
N GLY A 10 -30.35 -22.23 5.55
CA GLY A 10 -30.98 -22.77 6.73
C GLY A 10 -30.04 -23.72 7.50
N GLN A 11 -30.45 -24.20 8.62
CA GLN A 11 -29.65 -25.15 9.41
C GLN A 11 -29.78 -26.55 8.82
N SER A 12 -28.94 -26.88 7.87
CA SER A 12 -28.87 -28.21 7.27
C SER A 12 -28.14 -29.22 8.14
N ASP A 13 -27.40 -28.75 9.15
CA ASP A 13 -26.59 -29.58 10.07
C ASP A 13 -26.99 -29.29 11.52
N LEU A 14 -27.84 -30.16 12.08
CA LEU A 14 -28.40 -30.04 13.44
C LEU A 14 -27.32 -30.07 14.54
N LEU A 15 -26.10 -30.54 14.22
CA LEU A 15 -25.01 -30.67 15.20
C LEU A 15 -24.01 -29.49 15.16
N ARG A 16 -24.19 -28.53 14.23
CA ARG A 16 -23.30 -27.39 14.11
C ARG A 16 -23.99 -26.09 14.55
N SER A 17 -23.42 -25.46 15.57
CA SER A 17 -23.89 -24.14 16.00
C SER A 17 -23.51 -23.06 14.99
N ARG A 18 -24.46 -22.20 14.70
CA ARG A 18 -24.23 -21.00 13.87
C ARG A 18 -23.32 -20.02 14.60
N LEU A 19 -22.51 -19.27 13.87
CA LEU A 19 -21.62 -18.25 14.45
C LEU A 19 -22.40 -17.17 15.21
N ASP A 20 -23.56 -16.75 14.71
CA ASP A 20 -24.41 -15.75 15.36
C ASP A 20 -24.99 -16.21 16.72
N ALA A 21 -25.03 -17.53 16.97
CA ALA A 21 -25.45 -18.10 18.27
C ALA A 21 -24.30 -18.18 19.29
N ILE A 22 -23.07 -18.09 18.87
CA ILE A 22 -21.89 -18.29 19.75
C ILE A 22 -21.03 -17.03 19.95
N ILE A 23 -21.25 -15.96 19.17
CA ILE A 23 -20.51 -14.70 19.28
C ILE A 23 -21.37 -13.63 19.94
N ASP A 24 -20.72 -12.66 20.57
CA ASP A 24 -21.39 -11.44 21.04
C ASP A 24 -21.81 -10.57 19.85
N LEU A 25 -23.12 -10.40 19.66
CA LEU A 25 -23.68 -9.62 18.56
C LEU A 25 -23.50 -8.12 18.73
N ASP A 26 -23.18 -7.67 19.93
CA ASP A 26 -22.87 -6.28 20.24
C ASP A 26 -21.40 -5.91 19.99
N HIS A 27 -20.56 -6.89 19.75
CA HIS A 27 -19.15 -6.66 19.43
C HIS A 27 -19.00 -5.71 18.23
N ALA A 28 -18.06 -4.73 18.31
CA ALA A 28 -17.90 -3.69 17.31
C ALA A 28 -17.64 -4.22 15.87
N LEU A 29 -16.93 -5.36 15.74
CA LEU A 29 -16.69 -5.98 14.44
C LEU A 29 -17.96 -6.59 13.84
N VAL A 30 -18.87 -7.11 14.67
CA VAL A 30 -20.18 -7.62 14.24
C VAL A 30 -21.07 -6.48 13.76
N LYS A 31 -21.13 -5.38 14.51
CA LYS A 31 -21.86 -4.17 14.12
C LYS A 31 -21.31 -3.61 12.81
N LEU A 32 -20.01 -3.56 12.66
CA LEU A 32 -19.36 -3.15 11.42
C LEU A 32 -19.74 -4.08 10.26
N ALA A 33 -19.71 -5.42 10.46
CA ALA A 33 -20.09 -6.40 9.45
C ALA A 33 -21.54 -6.23 8.96
N ARG A 34 -22.45 -5.82 9.85
CA ARG A 34 -23.87 -5.56 9.53
C ARG A 34 -24.10 -4.19 8.87
N THR A 35 -23.17 -3.24 9.05
CA THR A 35 -23.30 -1.87 8.53
C THR A 35 -22.77 -1.74 7.11
N ILE A 36 -21.72 -2.52 6.75
CA ILE A 36 -21.12 -2.55 5.41
C ILE A 36 -22.15 -2.99 4.37
N ASP A 37 -22.20 -2.28 3.25
CA ASP A 37 -23.00 -2.66 2.07
C ASP A 37 -22.23 -3.70 1.24
N TRP A 38 -22.39 -4.98 1.64
CA TRP A 38 -21.76 -6.09 0.93
C TRP A 38 -22.28 -6.25 -0.51
N PRO A 39 -23.59 -6.09 -0.80
CA PRO A 39 -24.12 -6.09 -2.17
C PRO A 39 -23.43 -5.06 -3.09
N PHE A 40 -23.20 -3.84 -2.62
CA PHE A 40 -22.45 -2.84 -3.36
C PHE A 40 -21.04 -3.34 -3.72
N LEU A 41 -20.31 -3.91 -2.75
CA LEU A 41 -18.99 -4.46 -2.98
C LEU A 41 -19.00 -5.67 -3.93
N GLU A 42 -20.03 -6.53 -3.84
CA GLU A 42 -20.22 -7.67 -4.74
C GLU A 42 -20.46 -7.22 -6.17
N GLN A 43 -21.30 -6.22 -6.36
CA GLN A 43 -21.55 -5.63 -7.68
C GLN A 43 -20.25 -5.05 -8.28
N ARG A 44 -19.52 -4.25 -7.50
CA ARG A 44 -18.28 -3.59 -7.95
C ARG A 44 -17.17 -4.59 -8.28
N PHE A 45 -16.91 -5.53 -7.40
CA PHE A 45 -15.86 -6.54 -7.62
C PHE A 45 -16.30 -7.63 -8.59
N GLY A 46 -17.59 -7.94 -8.64
CA GLY A 46 -18.15 -8.89 -9.60
C GLY A 46 -17.94 -8.47 -11.05
N ALA A 47 -17.94 -7.16 -11.33
CA ALA A 47 -17.70 -6.61 -12.65
C ALA A 47 -16.29 -6.91 -13.21
N VAL A 48 -15.33 -7.22 -12.35
CA VAL A 48 -13.94 -7.57 -12.76
C VAL A 48 -13.83 -9.00 -13.28
N TYR A 49 -14.84 -9.84 -13.01
CA TYR A 49 -14.82 -11.23 -13.42
C TYR A 49 -15.52 -11.42 -14.77
N GLU A 50 -14.87 -12.18 -15.65
CA GLU A 50 -15.43 -12.59 -16.94
C GLU A 50 -16.25 -13.87 -16.77
N ASP A 51 -17.31 -14.01 -17.55
CA ASP A 51 -18.19 -15.19 -17.55
C ASP A 51 -17.59 -16.31 -18.42
N LYS A 52 -16.45 -16.83 -17.98
CA LYS A 52 -15.76 -17.97 -18.62
C LYS A 52 -15.90 -19.22 -17.78
N PRO A 53 -15.98 -20.42 -18.40
CA PRO A 53 -15.97 -21.68 -17.66
C PRO A 53 -14.68 -21.83 -16.86
N GLY A 54 -14.77 -22.38 -15.64
CA GLY A 54 -13.62 -22.60 -14.77
C GLY A 54 -14.02 -22.77 -13.30
N ARG A 55 -13.03 -22.83 -12.41
CA ARG A 55 -13.29 -22.88 -10.96
C ARG A 55 -13.94 -21.58 -10.51
N PRO A 56 -15.07 -21.64 -9.80
CA PRO A 56 -15.73 -20.45 -9.25
C PRO A 56 -14.77 -19.66 -8.35
N PRO A 57 -14.77 -18.32 -8.43
CA PRO A 57 -13.98 -17.50 -7.53
C PRO A 57 -14.51 -17.62 -6.09
N LEU A 58 -13.62 -17.32 -5.13
CA LEU A 58 -13.99 -17.23 -3.72
C LEU A 58 -15.04 -16.12 -3.52
N PRO A 59 -15.91 -16.25 -2.50
CA PRO A 59 -16.91 -15.24 -2.19
C PRO A 59 -16.29 -13.86 -2.02
N THR A 60 -16.94 -12.83 -2.56
CA THR A 60 -16.45 -11.45 -2.48
C THR A 60 -16.32 -10.97 -1.03
N ARG A 61 -17.33 -11.25 -0.20
CA ARG A 61 -17.33 -10.87 1.21
C ARG A 61 -16.15 -11.48 1.96
N LEU A 62 -15.80 -12.74 1.68
CA LEU A 62 -14.62 -13.38 2.26
C LEU A 62 -13.34 -12.61 1.89
N MET A 63 -13.12 -12.36 0.62
CA MET A 63 -11.89 -11.74 0.14
C MET A 63 -11.76 -10.27 0.52
N ALA A 64 -12.84 -9.50 0.42
CA ALA A 64 -12.90 -8.10 0.84
C ALA A 64 -12.76 -7.99 2.37
N GLY A 65 -13.44 -8.84 3.13
CA GLY A 65 -13.34 -8.92 4.59
C GLY A 65 -11.91 -9.18 5.04
N LEU A 66 -11.22 -10.16 4.44
CA LEU A 66 -9.83 -10.45 4.73
C LEU A 66 -8.89 -9.26 4.39
N ALA A 67 -9.14 -8.56 3.28
CA ALA A 67 -8.35 -7.39 2.90
C ALA A 67 -8.53 -6.22 3.91
N ILE A 68 -9.75 -5.99 4.38
CA ILE A 68 -10.07 -5.02 5.43
C ILE A 68 -9.37 -5.40 6.74
N LEU A 69 -9.56 -6.63 7.23
CA LEU A 69 -8.99 -7.10 8.49
C LEU A 69 -7.47 -7.02 8.50
N LYS A 70 -6.81 -7.41 7.40
CA LYS A 70 -5.36 -7.35 7.26
C LYS A 70 -4.80 -5.97 7.57
N HIS A 71 -5.34 -4.94 6.92
CA HIS A 71 -4.83 -3.58 7.04
C HIS A 71 -5.35 -2.85 8.27
N THR A 72 -6.51 -3.26 8.81
CA THR A 72 -7.07 -2.74 10.06
C THR A 72 -6.22 -3.15 11.27
N TYR A 73 -5.74 -4.41 11.28
CA TYR A 73 -4.98 -4.99 12.38
C TYR A 73 -3.48 -5.13 12.12
N ASP A 74 -2.98 -4.56 11.02
CA ASP A 74 -1.55 -4.56 10.62
C ASP A 74 -0.90 -5.95 10.60
N VAL A 75 -1.61 -6.97 10.14
CA VAL A 75 -1.11 -8.35 10.11
C VAL A 75 -0.58 -8.78 8.74
N SER A 76 0.34 -9.76 8.71
CA SER A 76 0.77 -10.40 7.46
C SER A 76 -0.34 -11.31 6.89
N ASP A 77 -0.19 -11.77 5.64
CA ASP A 77 -1.16 -12.73 5.06
C ASP A 77 -1.15 -14.06 5.83
N GLU A 78 0.01 -14.49 6.34
CA GLU A 78 0.16 -15.70 7.14
C GLU A 78 -0.59 -15.57 8.47
N VAL A 79 -0.27 -14.53 9.24
CA VAL A 79 -0.91 -14.26 10.54
C VAL A 79 -2.42 -14.00 10.40
N LEU A 80 -2.84 -13.35 9.31
CA LEU A 80 -4.26 -13.18 9.02
C LEU A 80 -4.98 -14.52 8.86
N CYS A 81 -4.38 -15.44 8.09
CA CYS A 81 -4.94 -16.77 7.87
C CYS A 81 -5.01 -17.59 9.17
N GLU A 82 -3.99 -17.51 10.01
CA GLU A 82 -3.96 -18.16 11.33
C GLU A 82 -5.07 -17.61 12.23
N ARG A 83 -5.13 -16.28 12.38
CA ARG A 83 -6.17 -15.61 13.17
C ARG A 83 -7.57 -15.86 12.65
N TRP A 84 -7.76 -15.97 11.35
CA TRP A 84 -9.07 -16.24 10.76
C TRP A 84 -9.60 -17.61 11.17
N VAL A 85 -8.73 -18.62 11.25
CA VAL A 85 -9.12 -19.98 11.70
C VAL A 85 -9.48 -19.99 13.19
N GLU A 86 -8.79 -19.19 14.01
CA GLU A 86 -8.96 -19.18 15.48
C GLU A 86 -10.09 -18.25 15.94
N ASN A 87 -10.45 -17.23 15.15
CA ASN A 87 -11.32 -16.14 15.60
C ASN A 87 -12.69 -16.18 14.91
N PRO A 88 -13.76 -16.53 15.67
CA PRO A 88 -15.12 -16.59 15.13
C PRO A 88 -15.65 -15.25 14.65
N TYR A 89 -15.23 -14.12 15.24
CA TYR A 89 -15.60 -12.78 14.79
C TYR A 89 -15.01 -12.46 13.41
N TYR A 90 -13.78 -12.92 13.10
CA TYR A 90 -13.19 -12.76 11.78
C TYR A 90 -13.94 -13.57 10.73
N GLN A 91 -14.35 -14.78 11.07
CA GLN A 91 -15.13 -15.65 10.19
C GLN A 91 -16.52 -15.05 9.93
N PHE A 92 -17.21 -14.59 10.97
CA PHE A 92 -18.51 -13.91 10.85
C PHE A 92 -18.39 -12.64 9.98
N PHE A 93 -17.37 -11.81 10.21
CA PHE A 93 -17.10 -10.62 9.40
C PHE A 93 -16.91 -10.97 7.93
N CYS A 94 -16.21 -12.05 7.64
CA CYS A 94 -15.96 -12.59 6.31
C CYS A 94 -17.16 -13.34 5.71
N GLY A 95 -18.28 -13.47 6.42
CA GLY A 95 -19.53 -14.06 5.92
C GLY A 95 -19.60 -15.56 6.05
N GLU A 96 -18.85 -16.18 6.97
CA GLU A 96 -19.08 -17.57 7.32
C GLU A 96 -20.33 -17.68 8.20
N GLU A 97 -21.08 -18.73 8.00
CA GLU A 97 -22.29 -19.05 8.76
C GLU A 97 -21.96 -19.96 9.94
N PHE A 98 -21.09 -20.93 9.71
CA PHE A 98 -20.65 -21.89 10.71
C PHE A 98 -19.14 -21.75 10.93
N PHE A 99 -18.70 -22.08 12.16
CA PHE A 99 -17.26 -22.01 12.49
C PHE A 99 -16.45 -23.00 11.64
N GLN A 100 -15.38 -22.49 11.03
CA GLN A 100 -14.48 -23.25 10.18
C GLN A 100 -13.18 -23.54 10.93
N HIS A 101 -12.85 -24.81 11.14
CA HIS A 101 -11.62 -25.24 11.81
C HIS A 101 -10.39 -25.29 10.89
N ARG A 102 -10.58 -25.01 9.59
CA ARG A 102 -9.51 -25.02 8.57
C ARG A 102 -9.73 -23.88 7.59
N LEU A 103 -8.65 -23.46 6.93
CA LEU A 103 -8.74 -22.51 5.84
C LEU A 103 -9.55 -23.09 4.68
N VAL A 104 -10.57 -22.39 4.24
CA VAL A 104 -11.40 -22.72 3.07
C VAL A 104 -10.80 -22.23 1.75
N PHE A 105 -9.64 -21.60 1.78
CA PHE A 105 -8.95 -21.01 0.64
C PHE A 105 -7.42 -21.18 0.76
N ASP A 106 -6.71 -21.08 -0.36
CA ASP A 106 -5.24 -21.03 -0.39
C ASP A 106 -4.74 -19.61 -0.14
N ARG A 107 -3.65 -19.43 0.65
CA ARG A 107 -3.07 -18.11 0.98
C ARG A 107 -2.71 -17.30 -0.26
N SER A 108 -2.27 -17.94 -1.33
CA SER A 108 -1.95 -17.26 -2.58
C SER A 108 -3.17 -16.59 -3.23
N SER A 109 -4.39 -17.01 -2.87
CA SER A 109 -5.63 -16.40 -3.34
C SER A 109 -5.74 -14.94 -2.94
N LEU A 110 -5.21 -14.54 -1.76
CA LEU A 110 -5.17 -13.14 -1.31
C LEU A 110 -4.35 -12.27 -2.27
N THR A 111 -3.18 -12.76 -2.68
CA THR A 111 -2.30 -12.04 -3.63
C THR A 111 -2.94 -11.96 -5.02
N ARG A 112 -3.48 -13.07 -5.53
CA ARG A 112 -4.14 -13.11 -6.85
C ARG A 112 -5.37 -12.20 -6.88
N TRP A 113 -6.16 -12.20 -5.80
CA TRP A 113 -7.35 -11.34 -5.70
C TRP A 113 -6.97 -9.85 -5.69
N ARG A 114 -6.00 -9.44 -4.87
CA ARG A 114 -5.50 -8.04 -4.87
C ARG A 114 -5.00 -7.59 -6.25
N GLN A 115 -4.27 -8.47 -6.95
CA GLN A 115 -3.78 -8.18 -8.30
C GLN A 115 -4.91 -8.04 -9.33
N ARG A 116 -5.95 -8.86 -9.20
CA ARG A 116 -7.12 -8.81 -10.09
C ARG A 116 -7.96 -7.57 -9.86
N MET A 117 -8.22 -7.23 -8.60
CA MET A 117 -9.05 -6.07 -8.24
C MET A 117 -8.38 -4.74 -8.60
N GLY A 118 -7.07 -4.62 -8.43
CA GLY A 118 -6.34 -3.41 -8.79
C GLY A 118 -6.97 -2.13 -8.23
N ASP A 119 -7.33 -1.21 -9.12
CA ASP A 119 -7.92 0.09 -8.76
C ASP A 119 -9.36 -0.01 -8.23
N GLU A 120 -10.09 -1.10 -8.50
CA GLU A 120 -11.43 -1.31 -7.95
C GLU A 120 -11.42 -1.46 -6.41
N LEU A 121 -10.28 -1.74 -5.80
CA LEU A 121 -10.12 -1.70 -4.34
C LEU A 121 -10.46 -0.34 -3.72
N ARG A 122 -10.55 0.72 -4.52
CA ARG A 122 -11.08 2.03 -4.08
C ARG A 122 -12.52 1.95 -3.58
N ALA A 123 -13.30 0.97 -4.04
CA ALA A 123 -14.65 0.72 -3.53
C ALA A 123 -14.64 0.44 -2.01
N LEU A 124 -13.59 -0.22 -1.47
CA LEU A 124 -13.45 -0.41 -0.02
C LEU A 124 -13.24 0.92 0.72
N LEU A 125 -12.50 1.86 0.13
CA LEU A 125 -12.31 3.19 0.71
C LEU A 125 -13.61 4.00 0.65
N GLN A 126 -14.32 3.94 -0.47
CA GLN A 126 -15.65 4.54 -0.64
C GLN A 126 -16.63 4.00 0.40
N GLU A 127 -16.70 2.69 0.55
CA GLU A 127 -17.57 2.02 1.53
C GLU A 127 -17.22 2.43 2.97
N SER A 128 -15.93 2.58 3.30
CA SER A 128 -15.52 3.05 4.63
C SER A 128 -16.05 4.45 4.97
N LEU A 129 -16.17 5.34 3.98
CA LEU A 129 -16.75 6.68 4.14
C LEU A 129 -18.28 6.63 4.21
N ALA A 130 -18.92 5.76 3.43
CA ALA A 130 -20.37 5.52 3.49
C ALA A 130 -20.78 5.00 4.87
N VAL A 131 -20.06 4.01 5.40
CA VAL A 131 -20.25 3.50 6.78
C VAL A 131 -20.01 4.61 7.81
N ALA A 132 -18.97 5.43 7.65
CA ALA A 132 -18.70 6.53 8.57
C ALA A 132 -19.85 7.56 8.60
N THR A 133 -20.46 7.83 7.47
CA THR A 133 -21.64 8.71 7.36
C THR A 133 -22.88 8.05 7.94
N LYS A 134 -23.14 6.77 7.61
CA LYS A 134 -24.29 6.01 8.10
C LYS A 134 -24.31 5.84 9.61
N THR A 135 -23.12 5.74 10.22
CA THR A 135 -22.96 5.64 11.68
C THR A 135 -22.78 6.98 12.38
N GLU A 136 -22.96 8.09 11.69
CA GLU A 136 -22.78 9.46 12.19
C GLU A 136 -21.37 9.75 12.76
N ALA A 137 -20.39 8.94 12.42
CA ALA A 137 -18.99 9.22 12.75
C ALA A 137 -18.49 10.51 12.07
N ILE A 138 -18.98 10.77 10.85
CA ILE A 138 -18.82 12.01 10.08
C ILE A 138 -20.16 12.46 9.50
N LYS A 139 -20.28 13.75 9.19
CA LYS A 139 -21.38 14.30 8.40
C LYS A 139 -21.01 14.34 6.92
N PRO A 140 -21.94 14.23 5.98
CA PRO A 140 -21.66 14.42 4.55
C PRO A 140 -20.91 15.73 4.24
N SER A 141 -21.25 16.84 4.96
CA SER A 141 -20.59 18.13 4.83
C SER A 141 -19.12 18.15 5.27
N ASP A 142 -18.67 17.17 6.08
CA ASP A 142 -17.27 17.08 6.49
C ASP A 142 -16.37 16.63 5.34
N LEU A 143 -16.95 16.00 4.32
CA LEU A 143 -16.25 15.57 3.12
C LEU A 143 -16.02 16.68 2.09
N ASN A 144 -16.70 17.82 2.23
CA ASN A 144 -16.57 18.96 1.29
C ASN A 144 -15.28 19.77 1.52
N ARG A 145 -14.62 19.60 2.66
CA ARG A 145 -13.40 20.33 3.01
C ARG A 145 -12.31 19.36 3.42
N VAL A 146 -11.20 19.42 2.71
CA VAL A 146 -10.12 18.42 2.86
C VAL A 146 -8.76 19.08 3.06
N ILE A 147 -7.86 18.35 3.69
CA ILE A 147 -6.44 18.63 3.75
C ILE A 147 -5.76 17.65 2.80
N VAL A 148 -4.94 18.17 1.89
CA VAL A 148 -4.15 17.32 0.96
C VAL A 148 -2.68 17.51 1.25
N ASP A 149 -1.97 16.40 1.39
CA ASP A 149 -0.53 16.37 1.56
C ASP A 149 0.09 15.20 0.80
N THR A 150 1.40 15.23 0.56
CA THR A 150 2.12 14.11 -0.02
C THR A 150 3.07 13.47 0.97
N THR A 151 3.19 12.17 0.86
CA THR A 151 4.18 11.41 1.63
C THR A 151 4.87 10.39 0.74
N VAL A 152 5.90 9.73 1.24
CA VAL A 152 6.53 8.59 0.57
C VAL A 152 6.04 7.31 1.19
N GLN A 153 5.61 6.36 0.35
CA GLN A 153 5.41 4.97 0.71
C GLN A 153 6.69 4.20 0.39
N PRO A 154 7.51 3.85 1.40
CA PRO A 154 8.74 3.11 1.14
C PRO A 154 8.45 1.70 0.63
N LYS A 155 9.22 1.26 -0.36
CA LYS A 155 9.23 -0.13 -0.82
C LYS A 155 10.11 -0.98 0.10
N ASN A 156 9.79 -2.27 0.24
CA ASN A 156 10.64 -3.22 0.94
C ASN A 156 11.92 -3.50 0.15
N VAL A 157 12.82 -2.53 0.13
CA VAL A 157 14.12 -2.62 -0.54
C VAL A 157 15.24 -2.30 0.43
N MET A 158 16.36 -2.97 0.25
CA MET A 158 17.59 -2.62 0.97
C MET A 158 18.08 -1.24 0.51
N PHE A 159 18.67 -0.44 1.40
CA PHE A 159 19.27 0.85 1.04
C PHE A 159 20.23 0.68 -0.17
N PRO A 160 19.91 1.30 -1.32
CA PRO A 160 20.63 1.07 -2.55
C PRO A 160 21.99 1.79 -2.55
N THR A 161 23.05 1.03 -2.72
CA THR A 161 24.36 1.54 -3.08
C THR A 161 24.79 0.91 -4.40
N ASP A 162 25.46 1.66 -5.26
CA ASP A 162 25.90 1.15 -6.56
C ASP A 162 26.72 -0.16 -6.42
N ALA A 163 27.56 -0.26 -5.38
CA ALA A 163 28.35 -1.47 -5.13
C ALA A 163 27.49 -2.70 -4.78
N ARG A 164 26.47 -2.54 -3.94
CA ARG A 164 25.52 -3.62 -3.60
C ARG A 164 24.74 -4.06 -4.83
N LEU A 165 24.23 -3.10 -5.58
CA LEU A 165 23.43 -3.37 -6.78
C LEU A 165 24.26 -4.10 -7.84
N LEU A 166 25.49 -3.66 -8.14
CA LEU A 166 26.39 -4.29 -9.09
C LEU A 166 26.73 -5.73 -8.69
N ASN A 167 27.07 -5.96 -7.40
CA ASN A 167 27.36 -7.31 -6.93
C ASN A 167 26.09 -8.21 -6.99
N ARG A 168 24.93 -7.67 -6.62
CA ARG A 168 23.67 -8.40 -6.69
C ARG A 168 23.28 -8.76 -8.13
N ALA A 169 23.48 -7.82 -9.07
CA ALA A 169 23.27 -8.07 -10.50
C ALA A 169 24.18 -9.24 -10.99
N ARG A 170 25.47 -9.22 -10.58
CA ARG A 170 26.41 -10.32 -10.86
C ARG A 170 25.86 -11.67 -10.35
N GLU A 171 25.41 -11.71 -9.09
CA GLU A 171 24.88 -12.96 -8.49
C GLU A 171 23.64 -13.48 -9.22
N ILE A 172 22.73 -12.60 -9.60
CA ILE A 172 21.51 -12.97 -10.32
C ILE A 172 21.85 -13.46 -11.72
N LEU A 173 22.72 -12.75 -12.45
CA LEU A 173 23.13 -13.17 -13.81
C LEU A 173 23.86 -14.51 -13.81
N VAL A 174 24.73 -14.78 -12.84
CA VAL A 174 25.40 -16.08 -12.71
C VAL A 174 24.38 -17.20 -12.52
N ARG A 175 23.39 -17.02 -11.63
CA ARG A 175 22.32 -18.02 -11.41
C ARG A 175 21.45 -18.23 -12.64
N LEU A 176 21.07 -17.16 -13.33
CA LEU A 176 20.27 -17.24 -14.55
C LEU A 176 21.05 -17.92 -15.67
N ALA A 177 22.33 -17.58 -15.86
CA ALA A 177 23.18 -18.25 -16.83
C ALA A 177 23.28 -19.78 -16.56
N GLN A 178 23.45 -20.18 -15.31
CA GLN A 178 23.45 -21.59 -14.92
C GLN A 178 22.12 -22.29 -15.26
N ARG A 179 20.99 -21.65 -14.97
CA ARG A 179 19.65 -22.18 -15.31
C ARG A 179 19.43 -22.32 -16.81
N CYS A 180 19.99 -21.39 -17.59
CA CYS A 180 19.96 -21.43 -19.06
C CYS A 180 21.06 -22.34 -19.68
N GLY A 181 21.77 -23.16 -18.88
CA GLY A 181 22.83 -24.05 -19.37
C GLY A 181 24.10 -23.29 -19.85
N ILE A 182 24.22 -21.99 -19.61
CA ILE A 182 25.37 -21.21 -20.07
C ILE A 182 26.55 -21.39 -19.12
N LYS A 183 27.61 -22.08 -19.60
CA LYS A 183 28.84 -22.25 -18.84
C LYS A 183 29.71 -20.99 -18.89
N LEU A 184 29.73 -20.21 -17.81
CA LEU A 184 30.54 -18.98 -17.68
C LEU A 184 32.02 -19.33 -17.53
N ARG A 185 32.91 -18.49 -18.12
CA ARG A 185 34.36 -18.56 -17.89
C ARG A 185 34.70 -18.33 -16.42
N GLN A 186 34.04 -17.35 -15.78
CA GLN A 186 34.29 -16.95 -14.43
C GLN A 186 33.04 -16.34 -13.78
N SER A 187 32.66 -16.83 -12.61
CA SER A 187 31.50 -16.30 -11.83
C SER A 187 31.83 -15.05 -11.01
N TYR A 188 33.12 -14.79 -10.75
CA TYR A 188 33.60 -13.74 -9.85
C TYR A 188 32.95 -13.80 -8.45
N ALA A 189 32.51 -14.96 -7.96
CA ALA A 189 31.76 -15.08 -6.71
C ALA A 189 32.59 -14.59 -5.51
N ARG A 190 33.79 -15.20 -5.31
CA ARG A 190 34.68 -14.86 -4.19
C ARG A 190 35.21 -13.43 -4.28
N VAL A 191 35.83 -13.07 -5.41
CA VAL A 191 36.45 -11.74 -5.58
C VAL A 191 35.44 -10.60 -5.61
N GLY A 192 34.21 -10.84 -6.10
CA GLY A 192 33.12 -9.87 -6.07
C GLY A 192 32.65 -9.59 -4.66
N LYS A 193 32.50 -10.64 -3.81
CA LYS A 193 32.16 -10.48 -2.39
C LYS A 193 33.24 -9.66 -1.66
N PHE A 194 34.52 -9.97 -1.88
CA PHE A 194 35.60 -9.19 -1.26
C PHE A 194 35.67 -7.74 -1.75
N ALA A 195 35.43 -7.49 -3.04
CA ALA A 195 35.40 -6.13 -3.57
C ALA A 195 34.25 -5.32 -2.96
N LEU A 196 33.08 -5.94 -2.75
CA LEU A 196 31.95 -5.32 -2.06
C LEU A 196 32.30 -4.95 -0.61
N ILE A 197 32.86 -5.88 0.16
CA ILE A 197 33.27 -5.66 1.55
C ILE A 197 34.30 -4.52 1.63
N LYS A 198 35.34 -4.54 0.77
CA LYS A 198 36.34 -3.47 0.70
C LYS A 198 35.71 -2.12 0.39
N HIS A 199 34.78 -2.05 -0.59
CA HIS A 199 34.04 -0.84 -0.89
C HIS A 199 33.30 -0.30 0.34
N GLN A 200 32.56 -1.17 1.04
CA GLN A 200 31.76 -0.77 2.22
C GLN A 200 32.68 -0.23 3.34
N ARG A 201 33.76 -0.93 3.66
CA ARG A 201 34.72 -0.49 4.68
C ARG A 201 35.36 0.87 4.34
N TYR A 202 35.82 1.05 3.09
CA TYR A 202 36.40 2.32 2.68
C TYR A 202 35.37 3.46 2.61
N ALA A 203 34.15 3.19 2.19
CA ALA A 203 33.09 4.18 2.18
C ALA A 203 32.71 4.63 3.60
N HIS A 204 32.63 3.69 4.55
CA HIS A 204 32.38 3.99 5.96
C HIS A 204 33.50 4.83 6.57
N ALA A 205 34.74 4.49 6.27
CA ALA A 205 35.95 5.25 6.69
C ALA A 205 36.14 6.55 5.88
N LYS A 206 35.17 6.98 5.05
CA LYS A 206 35.24 8.17 4.18
C LYS A 206 36.43 8.19 3.20
N GLN A 207 37.08 7.04 2.95
CA GLN A 207 38.20 6.88 2.00
C GLN A 207 37.65 6.68 0.56
N PHE A 208 37.02 7.70 0.02
CA PHE A 208 36.27 7.59 -1.26
C PHE A 208 37.15 7.20 -2.46
N LYS A 209 38.40 7.62 -2.55
CA LYS A 209 39.31 7.19 -3.63
C LYS A 209 39.50 5.66 -3.65
N ARG A 210 39.70 5.03 -2.46
CA ARG A 210 39.81 3.56 -2.33
C ARG A 210 38.48 2.86 -2.58
N ALA A 211 37.37 3.40 -2.07
CA ALA A 211 36.04 2.88 -2.32
C ALA A 211 35.72 2.86 -3.82
N ASN A 212 36.03 3.94 -4.56
CA ASN A 212 35.84 4.02 -6.00
C ASN A 212 36.69 3.02 -6.80
N ARG A 213 37.90 2.69 -6.35
CA ARG A 213 38.71 1.61 -6.97
C ARG A 213 38.02 0.25 -6.81
N ALA A 214 37.45 -0.04 -5.65
CA ALA A 214 36.68 -1.26 -5.42
C ALA A 214 35.39 -1.30 -6.25
N LEU A 215 34.71 -0.17 -6.40
CA LEU A 215 33.51 -0.03 -7.26
C LEU A 215 33.86 -0.29 -8.74
N LYS A 216 34.98 0.24 -9.26
CA LYS A 216 35.45 -0.07 -10.62
C LYS A 216 35.66 -1.56 -10.84
N LYS A 217 36.22 -2.29 -9.85
CA LYS A 217 36.36 -3.76 -9.94
C LYS A 217 35.01 -4.45 -10.06
N LEU A 218 34.02 -4.05 -9.26
CA LEU A 218 32.66 -4.60 -9.36
C LEU A 218 32.02 -4.34 -10.72
N LYS A 219 32.17 -3.14 -11.29
CA LYS A 219 31.75 -2.82 -12.66
C LYS A 219 32.44 -3.72 -13.70
N THR A 220 33.76 -3.92 -13.56
CA THR A 220 34.52 -4.79 -14.46
C THR A 220 34.02 -6.23 -14.42
N TYR A 221 33.78 -6.78 -13.20
CA TYR A 221 33.29 -8.15 -13.07
C TYR A 221 31.91 -8.33 -13.69
N LEU A 222 30.97 -7.43 -13.41
CA LEU A 222 29.65 -7.45 -14.01
C LEU A 222 29.72 -7.32 -15.53
N GLY A 223 30.48 -6.37 -16.09
CA GLY A 223 30.63 -6.18 -17.51
C GLY A 223 31.23 -7.39 -18.23
N ARG A 224 32.19 -8.11 -17.59
CA ARG A 224 32.76 -9.35 -18.12
C ARG A 224 31.71 -10.47 -18.20
N ILE A 225 30.86 -10.63 -17.16
CA ILE A 225 29.77 -11.59 -17.15
C ILE A 225 28.74 -11.28 -18.24
N ILE A 226 28.33 -10.02 -18.38
CA ILE A 226 27.37 -9.61 -19.42
C ILE A 226 27.91 -9.96 -20.82
N ARG A 227 29.18 -9.65 -21.11
CA ARG A 227 29.81 -9.99 -22.39
C ARG A 227 29.98 -11.48 -22.59
N ASP A 228 30.29 -12.25 -21.55
CA ASP A 228 30.44 -13.71 -21.64
C ASP A 228 29.09 -14.38 -21.93
N ILE A 229 28.01 -13.97 -21.25
CA ILE A 229 26.65 -14.41 -21.55
C ILE A 229 26.26 -14.04 -22.98
N GLY A 230 26.50 -12.78 -23.40
CA GLY A 230 26.15 -12.32 -24.72
C GLY A 230 26.79 -13.11 -25.86
N ARG A 231 28.06 -13.58 -25.68
CA ARG A 231 28.74 -14.42 -26.66
C ARG A 231 28.29 -15.88 -26.70
N LYS A 232 27.74 -16.37 -25.59
CA LYS A 232 27.35 -17.80 -25.43
C LYS A 232 25.85 -18.00 -25.48
N ARG A 233 25.09 -16.95 -25.68
CA ARG A 233 23.65 -17.00 -25.78
C ARG A 233 23.25 -17.60 -27.10
N GLY A 234 22.62 -18.76 -27.09
CA GLY A 234 22.14 -19.45 -28.29
C GLY A 234 21.51 -20.80 -27.94
N GLY A 235 20.22 -20.90 -28.06
CA GLY A 235 19.54 -22.07 -28.57
C GLY A 235 19.01 -23.14 -27.62
N HIS A 236 19.17 -23.13 -26.29
CA HIS A 236 18.74 -24.28 -25.46
C HIS A 236 17.99 -23.94 -24.17
N ALA A 237 17.64 -22.68 -23.92
CA ALA A 237 16.90 -22.32 -22.72
C ALA A 237 15.38 -22.29 -22.99
N ASP A 238 14.59 -22.71 -21.98
CA ASP A 238 13.16 -22.45 -21.96
C ASP A 238 12.86 -20.95 -22.17
N LEU A 239 11.81 -20.65 -22.94
CA LEU A 239 11.42 -19.28 -23.29
C LEU A 239 11.31 -18.36 -22.06
N LEU A 240 10.75 -18.86 -20.95
CA LEU A 240 10.61 -18.08 -19.74
C LEU A 240 11.95 -17.73 -19.08
N GLN A 241 12.90 -18.67 -19.12
CA GLN A 241 14.26 -18.46 -18.62
C GLN A 241 15.01 -17.45 -19.46
N GLU A 242 14.86 -17.52 -20.79
CA GLU A 242 15.45 -16.60 -21.74
C GLU A 242 14.92 -15.18 -21.58
N ILE A 243 13.60 -15.00 -21.38
CA ILE A 243 12.97 -13.72 -21.07
C ILE A 243 13.52 -13.14 -19.74
N ALA A 244 13.65 -13.98 -18.71
CA ALA A 244 14.17 -13.55 -17.40
C ALA A 244 15.63 -13.09 -17.52
N LEU A 245 16.47 -13.84 -18.26
CA LEU A 245 17.86 -13.51 -18.52
C LEU A 245 17.98 -12.20 -19.28
N SER A 246 17.19 -12.02 -20.36
CA SER A 246 17.17 -10.80 -21.18
C SER A 246 16.80 -9.56 -20.38
N ARG A 247 15.75 -9.66 -19.58
CA ARG A 247 15.32 -8.56 -18.70
C ARG A 247 16.40 -8.20 -17.69
N MET A 248 17.10 -9.19 -17.15
CA MET A 248 18.18 -8.94 -16.21
C MET A 248 19.42 -8.34 -16.87
N LEU A 249 19.79 -8.79 -18.07
CA LEU A 249 20.89 -8.20 -18.86
C LEU A 249 20.65 -6.72 -19.16
N LEU A 250 19.43 -6.35 -19.59
CA LEU A 250 19.05 -4.94 -19.80
C LEU A 250 19.19 -4.11 -18.54
N ARG A 251 18.74 -4.61 -17.39
CA ARG A 251 18.87 -3.91 -16.09
C ARG A 251 20.33 -3.79 -15.68
N ALA A 252 21.12 -4.84 -15.84
CA ALA A 252 22.54 -4.85 -15.51
C ALA A 252 23.35 -3.90 -16.39
N GLY A 253 23.03 -3.81 -17.69
CA GLY A 253 23.59 -2.83 -18.62
C GLY A 253 23.35 -1.40 -18.14
N ARG A 254 22.10 -1.06 -17.84
CA ARG A 254 21.74 0.27 -17.28
C ARG A 254 22.54 0.59 -16.01
N MET A 255 22.78 -0.40 -15.14
CA MET A 255 23.56 -0.20 -13.93
C MET A 255 25.04 0.05 -14.17
N LEU A 256 25.61 -0.51 -15.23
CA LEU A 256 27.01 -0.21 -15.62
C LEU A 256 27.16 1.25 -16.05
N ASP A 257 26.16 1.76 -16.78
CA ASP A 257 26.18 3.11 -17.37
C ASP A 257 25.79 4.18 -16.34
N GLN A 258 25.06 3.80 -15.28
CA GLN A 258 24.55 4.78 -14.32
C GLN A 258 25.67 5.43 -13.49
N LYS A 259 25.53 6.77 -13.32
CA LYS A 259 26.46 7.60 -12.52
C LYS A 259 25.87 7.90 -11.15
N GLN A 260 26.75 8.16 -10.15
CA GLN A 260 26.36 8.39 -8.75
C GLN A 260 25.35 9.55 -8.59
N ARG A 261 25.58 10.67 -9.27
CA ARG A 261 24.73 11.88 -9.21
C ARG A 261 23.90 12.08 -10.49
N GLN A 262 23.51 10.98 -11.11
CA GLN A 262 22.69 11.05 -12.32
C GLN A 262 21.29 11.56 -12.00
N HIS A 263 20.82 12.50 -12.79
CA HIS A 263 19.42 12.90 -12.86
C HIS A 263 18.64 11.96 -13.80
N GLY A 264 17.32 11.83 -13.56
CA GLY A 264 16.45 10.98 -14.38
C GLY A 264 16.41 9.53 -13.93
N ARG A 265 16.13 8.62 -14.88
CA ARG A 265 15.86 7.20 -14.59
C ARG A 265 17.11 6.47 -14.11
N LYS A 266 17.15 6.20 -12.81
CA LYS A 266 18.18 5.39 -12.15
C LYS A 266 17.58 4.13 -11.55
N VAL A 267 18.32 3.01 -11.59
CA VAL A 267 17.89 1.75 -10.97
C VAL A 267 18.30 1.76 -9.51
N TYR A 268 17.34 1.67 -8.61
CA TYR A 268 17.55 1.60 -7.15
C TYR A 268 17.30 0.20 -6.59
N SER A 269 16.57 -0.65 -7.32
CA SER A 269 16.35 -2.04 -6.95
C SER A 269 16.26 -2.93 -8.19
N LEU A 270 16.78 -4.14 -8.11
CA LEU A 270 16.72 -5.13 -9.21
C LEU A 270 15.41 -5.90 -9.23
N HIS A 271 14.85 -6.18 -8.06
CA HIS A 271 13.57 -6.89 -7.95
C HIS A 271 12.37 -5.94 -8.06
N ALA A 272 12.52 -4.68 -7.71
CA ALA A 272 11.51 -3.63 -7.79
C ALA A 272 12.05 -2.42 -8.58
N PRO A 273 12.17 -2.55 -9.91
CA PRO A 273 12.76 -1.50 -10.77
C PRO A 273 11.94 -0.22 -10.83
N GLU A 274 10.69 -0.25 -10.40
CA GLU A 274 9.78 0.88 -10.28
C GLU A 274 10.12 1.83 -9.14
N VAL A 275 10.97 1.42 -8.20
CA VAL A 275 11.34 2.22 -7.03
C VAL A 275 12.03 3.51 -7.41
N GLU A 276 11.56 4.60 -6.83
CA GLU A 276 12.09 5.95 -6.99
C GLU A 276 12.85 6.41 -5.76
N CYS A 277 13.80 7.32 -5.94
CA CYS A 277 14.51 8.01 -4.87
C CYS A 277 13.86 9.37 -4.65
N ILE A 278 13.27 9.57 -3.49
CA ILE A 278 12.51 10.77 -3.16
C ILE A 278 13.25 11.51 -2.05
N GLY A 279 13.63 12.76 -2.33
CA GLY A 279 14.26 13.63 -1.35
C GLY A 279 13.26 14.15 -0.33
N LYS A 280 13.62 14.07 0.96
CA LYS A 280 12.77 14.52 2.07
C LYS A 280 13.25 15.81 2.74
N GLY A 281 14.43 16.31 2.37
CA GLY A 281 15.04 17.48 3.02
C GLY A 281 15.38 17.30 4.50
N LYS A 282 15.29 16.07 5.06
CA LYS A 282 15.61 15.77 6.45
C LYS A 282 17.06 15.35 6.58
N ALA A 283 17.80 15.91 7.56
CA ALA A 283 19.23 15.63 7.77
C ALA A 283 19.52 14.15 8.03
N HIS A 284 18.72 13.46 8.86
CA HIS A 284 18.95 12.05 9.21
C HIS A 284 18.58 11.06 8.10
N ARG A 285 17.57 11.37 7.29
CA ARG A 285 17.11 10.50 6.20
C ARG A 285 16.79 11.36 4.98
N PRO A 286 17.82 11.81 4.25
CA PRO A 286 17.63 12.72 3.14
C PRO A 286 16.86 12.09 1.97
N TYR A 287 16.87 10.76 1.86
CA TYR A 287 16.23 10.02 0.78
C TYR A 287 15.38 8.85 1.29
N GLU A 288 14.20 8.70 0.74
CA GLU A 288 13.35 7.50 0.88
C GLU A 288 13.19 6.82 -0.48
N PHE A 289 13.12 5.48 -0.49
CA PHE A 289 13.06 4.67 -1.70
C PHE A 289 11.71 3.98 -1.79
N GLY A 290 10.88 4.41 -2.75
CA GLY A 290 9.52 3.93 -2.89
C GLY A 290 8.76 4.74 -3.93
N VAL A 291 7.52 5.09 -3.64
CA VAL A 291 6.63 5.91 -4.46
C VAL A 291 6.07 7.07 -3.64
N LYS A 292 5.88 8.22 -4.27
CA LYS A 292 5.12 9.34 -3.67
C LYS A 292 3.65 8.98 -3.62
N VAL A 293 2.98 9.34 -2.54
CA VAL A 293 1.55 9.11 -2.32
C VAL A 293 0.90 10.42 -1.91
N SER A 294 -0.17 10.81 -2.58
CA SER A 294 -1.07 11.89 -2.15
C SER A 294 -2.07 11.30 -1.17
N VAL A 295 -2.28 11.97 -0.05
CA VAL A 295 -3.27 11.61 0.99
C VAL A 295 -4.16 12.83 1.21
N ALA A 296 -5.47 12.64 1.09
CA ALA A 296 -6.46 13.64 1.45
C ALA A 296 -7.26 13.18 2.68
N THR A 297 -7.42 14.05 3.66
CA THR A 297 -8.18 13.78 4.88
C THR A 297 -9.27 14.82 5.08
N THR A 298 -10.32 14.46 5.84
CA THR A 298 -11.33 15.44 6.27
C THR A 298 -10.67 16.54 7.10
N LEU A 299 -11.15 17.79 6.94
CA LEU A 299 -10.62 18.94 7.67
C LEU A 299 -11.27 19.11 9.05
N THR A 300 -12.56 18.80 9.15
CA THR A 300 -13.37 19.06 10.35
C THR A 300 -13.04 18.08 11.47
N HIS A 301 -13.32 18.48 12.69
CA HIS A 301 -13.24 17.60 13.87
C HIS A 301 -14.58 16.90 14.03
N ALA A 302 -14.79 15.83 13.29
CA ALA A 302 -15.98 14.98 13.41
C ALA A 302 -15.93 14.13 14.70
N LYS A 303 -17.08 13.65 15.15
CA LYS A 303 -17.21 12.78 16.35
C LYS A 303 -16.36 11.51 16.25
N GLY A 304 -16.35 10.85 15.09
CA GLY A 304 -15.53 9.68 14.81
C GLY A 304 -14.05 9.98 14.54
N GLY A 305 -13.67 11.28 14.52
CA GLY A 305 -12.30 11.73 14.25
C GLY A 305 -12.05 12.09 12.78
N GLN A 306 -10.80 12.08 12.36
CA GLN A 306 -10.37 12.43 11.01
C GLN A 306 -10.28 11.19 10.13
N PHE A 307 -10.92 11.21 8.97
CA PHE A 307 -10.96 10.11 8.00
C PHE A 307 -10.12 10.42 6.77
N VAL A 308 -9.55 9.40 6.14
CA VAL A 308 -8.92 9.52 4.82
C VAL A 308 -10.01 9.53 3.77
N ALA A 309 -10.14 10.68 3.08
CA ALA A 309 -11.12 10.86 2.02
C ALA A 309 -10.62 10.36 0.66
N HIS A 310 -9.30 10.42 0.42
CA HIS A 310 -8.71 9.95 -0.84
C HIS A 310 -7.23 9.61 -0.65
N VAL A 311 -6.74 8.65 -1.43
CA VAL A 311 -5.33 8.28 -1.51
C VAL A 311 -4.97 7.89 -2.93
N LYS A 312 -3.78 8.31 -3.39
CA LYS A 312 -3.28 7.98 -4.73
C LYS A 312 -1.77 7.85 -4.76
N ALA A 313 -1.26 6.74 -5.24
CA ALA A 313 0.16 6.59 -5.57
C ALA A 313 0.49 7.41 -6.82
N LEU A 314 1.61 8.13 -6.79
CA LEU A 314 2.05 9.11 -7.80
C LEU A 314 3.42 8.72 -8.36
N PRO A 315 3.49 7.78 -9.31
CA PRO A 315 4.74 7.40 -9.97
C PRO A 315 5.36 8.58 -10.72
N GLY A 316 6.70 8.62 -10.78
CA GLY A 316 7.46 9.68 -11.45
C GLY A 316 7.84 10.83 -10.53
N ASN A 317 7.53 10.72 -9.23
CA ASN A 317 7.83 11.75 -8.22
C ASN A 317 7.45 13.17 -8.69
N PRO A 318 6.19 13.42 -9.10
CA PRO A 318 5.77 14.72 -9.59
C PRO A 318 5.94 15.79 -8.50
N TYR A 319 6.05 17.06 -8.92
CA TYR A 319 5.97 18.18 -8.01
C TYR A 319 4.59 18.18 -7.31
N ASP A 320 4.55 18.46 -5.99
CA ASP A 320 3.32 18.31 -5.19
C ASP A 320 2.16 19.14 -5.75
N GLY A 321 2.44 20.39 -6.15
CA GLY A 321 1.44 21.26 -6.78
C GLY A 321 0.90 20.72 -8.10
N HIS A 322 1.63 19.86 -8.82
CA HIS A 322 1.18 19.30 -10.10
C HIS A 322 0.37 18.01 -9.96
N THR A 323 -0.06 17.66 -8.76
CA THR A 323 -0.85 16.46 -8.49
C THR A 323 -2.35 16.71 -8.45
N LEU A 324 -2.77 17.96 -8.21
CA LEU A 324 -4.17 18.29 -7.93
C LEU A 324 -5.10 18.10 -9.12
N ALA A 325 -4.64 18.33 -10.34
CA ALA A 325 -5.45 18.10 -11.55
C ALA A 325 -5.95 16.65 -11.67
N ALA A 326 -5.14 15.68 -11.20
CA ALA A 326 -5.51 14.27 -11.23
C ALA A 326 -6.20 13.80 -9.93
N VAL A 327 -5.90 14.44 -8.79
CA VAL A 327 -6.40 14.01 -7.47
C VAL A 327 -7.82 14.52 -7.22
N ILE A 328 -8.14 15.76 -7.59
CA ILE A 328 -9.44 16.37 -7.29
C ILE A 328 -10.60 15.61 -7.94
N PRO A 329 -10.61 15.33 -9.27
CA PRO A 329 -11.72 14.62 -9.88
C PRO A 329 -11.92 13.20 -9.35
N GLU A 330 -10.81 12.50 -9.07
CA GLU A 330 -10.89 11.15 -8.50
C GLU A 330 -11.44 11.18 -7.07
N MET A 331 -11.05 12.17 -6.27
CA MET A 331 -11.52 12.35 -4.91
C MET A 331 -13.03 12.64 -4.90
N GLU A 332 -13.52 13.54 -5.74
CA GLU A 332 -14.95 13.86 -5.84
C GLU A 332 -15.78 12.67 -6.27
N LYS A 333 -15.29 11.90 -7.25
CA LYS A 333 -15.93 10.66 -7.68
C LYS A 333 -16.04 9.64 -6.53
N LEU A 334 -15.01 9.57 -5.67
CA LEU A 334 -14.96 8.63 -4.56
C LEU A 334 -15.87 9.07 -3.40
N VAL A 335 -15.84 10.37 -3.08
CA VAL A 335 -16.57 10.96 -1.96
C VAL A 335 -18.05 11.19 -2.29
N GLY A 336 -18.38 11.36 -3.58
CA GLY A 336 -19.73 11.68 -4.06
C GLY A 336 -20.17 13.13 -3.82
N ASN A 337 -19.24 14.01 -3.36
CA ASN A 337 -19.51 15.41 -3.06
C ASN A 337 -18.53 16.33 -3.77
N THR A 338 -18.98 17.53 -4.12
CA THR A 338 -18.10 18.60 -4.63
C THR A 338 -17.20 19.12 -3.51
N ILE A 339 -15.91 19.22 -3.78
CA ILE A 339 -14.93 19.76 -2.83
C ILE A 339 -14.97 21.29 -2.84
N GLU A 340 -15.39 21.88 -1.74
CA GLU A 340 -15.49 23.33 -1.57
C GLU A 340 -14.14 23.98 -1.22
N ARG A 341 -13.30 23.25 -0.48
CA ARG A 341 -12.02 23.77 0.00
C ARG A 341 -10.96 22.71 0.18
N ILE A 342 -9.78 23.02 -0.32
CA ILE A 342 -8.58 22.20 -0.21
C ILE A 342 -7.51 23.00 0.52
N LEU A 343 -6.98 22.45 1.60
CA LEU A 343 -5.86 23.02 2.32
C LEU A 343 -4.61 22.20 2.05
N ALA A 344 -3.54 22.85 1.65
CA ALA A 344 -2.29 22.21 1.32
C ALA A 344 -1.09 22.96 1.93
N ASP A 345 0.05 22.35 1.87
CA ASP A 345 1.29 22.92 2.35
C ASP A 345 1.90 23.91 1.32
N LYS A 346 3.03 24.57 1.70
CA LYS A 346 3.76 25.49 0.82
C LYS A 346 4.28 24.81 -0.44
N GLY A 347 4.53 23.52 -0.42
CA GLY A 347 4.97 22.71 -1.56
C GLY A 347 3.96 22.69 -2.72
N TYR A 348 2.72 23.09 -2.49
CA TYR A 348 1.67 23.17 -3.52
C TYR A 348 1.57 24.53 -4.21
N ARG A 349 2.47 25.48 -3.96
CA ARG A 349 2.46 26.78 -4.66
C ARG A 349 2.62 26.58 -6.16
N GLY A 350 1.83 27.32 -6.96
CA GLY A 350 1.80 27.14 -8.40
C GLY A 350 1.11 25.84 -8.84
N HIS A 351 0.11 25.39 -8.05
CA HIS A 351 -0.64 24.16 -8.31
C HIS A 351 -1.38 24.17 -9.65
N ASN A 352 -1.58 22.98 -10.20
CA ASN A 352 -2.30 22.71 -11.44
C ASN A 352 -3.76 22.27 -11.19
N ALA A 353 -4.39 22.71 -10.13
CA ALA A 353 -5.80 22.40 -9.88
C ALA A 353 -6.66 22.82 -11.10
N PRO A 354 -7.74 22.07 -11.43
CA PRO A 354 -8.66 22.45 -12.49
C PRO A 354 -9.15 23.91 -12.32
N PRO A 355 -9.49 24.60 -13.40
CA PRO A 355 -9.82 26.04 -13.37
C PRO A 355 -10.86 26.40 -12.30
N ASP A 356 -11.92 25.60 -12.13
CA ASP A 356 -13.01 25.80 -11.19
C ASP A 356 -12.56 25.66 -9.73
N TYR A 357 -11.44 25.00 -9.50
CA TYR A 357 -10.85 24.78 -8.16
C TYR A 357 -9.71 25.72 -7.84
N LYS A 358 -9.23 26.53 -8.79
CA LYS A 358 -8.08 27.44 -8.62
C LYS A 358 -8.19 28.31 -7.38
N PHE A 359 -9.39 28.77 -7.05
CA PHE A 359 -9.68 29.64 -5.90
C PHE A 359 -10.18 28.91 -4.67
N ARG A 360 -10.34 27.59 -4.74
CA ARG A 360 -10.73 26.72 -3.61
C ARG A 360 -9.52 26.07 -2.92
N VAL A 361 -8.31 26.19 -3.51
CA VAL A 361 -7.05 25.69 -2.94
C VAL A 361 -6.34 26.78 -2.18
N PHE A 362 -6.06 26.53 -0.91
CA PHE A 362 -5.35 27.46 -0.01
C PHE A 362 -4.07 26.81 0.49
N THR A 363 -2.94 27.49 0.29
CA THR A 363 -1.63 27.00 0.72
C THR A 363 -1.13 27.68 1.97
N SER A 364 -0.36 26.97 2.79
CA SER A 364 0.27 27.55 3.99
C SER A 364 1.09 28.80 3.67
N GLY A 365 0.88 29.87 4.45
CA GLY A 365 1.55 31.16 4.26
C GLY A 365 0.95 32.03 3.16
N GLN A 366 -0.19 31.65 2.56
CA GLN A 366 -0.95 32.52 1.66
C GLN A 366 -1.57 33.68 2.43
N LYS A 367 -1.41 34.88 1.91
CA LYS A 367 -2.00 36.12 2.51
C LYS A 367 -3.27 36.58 1.79
N ARG A 368 -3.30 36.44 0.45
CA ARG A 368 -4.43 36.93 -0.36
C ARG A 368 -5.62 35.98 -0.27
N ARG A 369 -6.84 36.52 -0.22
CA ARG A 369 -8.13 35.76 -0.17
C ARG A 369 -8.29 34.84 1.04
N VAL A 370 -7.55 35.07 2.12
CA VAL A 370 -7.63 34.30 3.37
C VAL A 370 -8.48 35.04 4.39
N THR A 371 -9.70 34.55 4.60
CA THR A 371 -10.61 35.06 5.66
C THR A 371 -10.16 34.55 7.04
N PRO A 372 -10.63 35.13 8.15
CA PRO A 372 -10.35 34.66 9.51
C PRO A 372 -10.74 33.18 9.69
N LYS A 373 -11.83 32.72 9.05
CA LYS A 373 -12.25 31.30 9.04
C LYS A 373 -11.22 30.43 8.36
N ILE A 374 -10.77 30.78 7.14
CA ILE A 374 -9.76 30.04 6.40
C ILE A 374 -8.42 30.03 7.15
N LYS A 375 -8.06 31.13 7.82
CA LYS A 375 -6.84 31.20 8.64
C LYS A 375 -6.88 30.19 9.81
N ARG A 376 -8.05 30.02 10.46
CA ARG A 376 -8.25 28.99 11.50
C ARG A 376 -8.15 27.58 10.92
N GLU A 377 -8.75 27.33 9.76
CA GLU A 377 -8.67 26.05 9.06
C GLU A 377 -7.23 25.72 8.64
N LEU A 378 -6.46 26.68 8.13
CA LEU A 378 -5.05 26.49 7.79
C LEU A 378 -4.17 26.09 8.99
N ARG A 379 -4.51 26.48 10.22
CA ARG A 379 -3.82 26.00 11.42
C ARG A 379 -4.02 24.49 11.63
N ARG A 380 -5.16 23.95 11.20
CA ARG A 380 -5.46 22.51 11.29
C ARG A 380 -4.82 21.68 10.17
N ARG A 381 -4.18 22.28 9.18
CA ARG A 381 -3.50 21.56 8.11
C ARG A 381 -2.55 20.47 8.64
N SER A 382 -1.82 20.76 9.71
CA SER A 382 -0.90 19.78 10.31
C SER A 382 -1.59 18.53 10.85
N ALA A 383 -2.92 18.51 11.01
CA ALA A 383 -3.66 17.34 11.46
C ALA A 383 -3.56 16.13 10.48
N VAL A 384 -3.14 16.34 9.23
CA VAL A 384 -2.85 15.25 8.30
C VAL A 384 -1.58 14.47 8.68
N GLU A 385 -0.62 15.11 9.36
CA GLU A 385 0.68 14.49 9.69
C GLU A 385 0.54 13.27 10.61
N PRO A 386 -0.22 13.32 11.73
CA PRO A 386 -0.52 12.14 12.53
C PRO A 386 -1.24 11.04 11.75
N VAL A 387 -2.17 11.39 10.85
CA VAL A 387 -2.86 10.41 10.00
C VAL A 387 -1.86 9.69 9.10
N ILE A 388 -0.94 10.43 8.47
CA ILE A 388 0.14 9.85 7.66
C ILE A 388 1.05 8.95 8.52
N GLY A 389 1.34 9.35 9.76
CA GLY A 389 2.07 8.52 10.73
C GLY A 389 1.37 7.18 10.94
N HIS A 390 0.09 7.21 11.31
CA HIS A 390 -0.71 5.99 11.50
C HIS A 390 -0.82 5.11 10.24
N LEU A 391 -1.00 5.72 9.06
CA LEU A 391 -0.99 4.95 7.80
C LEU A 391 0.32 4.17 7.62
N LYS A 392 1.46 4.77 8.02
CA LYS A 392 2.77 4.13 7.90
C LYS A 392 3.02 3.08 8.97
N ASP A 393 2.73 3.40 10.21
CA ASP A 393 3.14 2.60 11.36
C ASP A 393 2.12 1.50 11.71
N ASP A 394 0.81 1.78 11.54
CA ASP A 394 -0.28 0.90 11.97
C ASP A 394 -1.03 0.21 10.80
N HIS A 395 -0.81 0.65 9.53
CA HIS A 395 -1.60 0.20 8.39
C HIS A 395 -0.76 -0.19 7.17
N ARG A 396 0.49 -0.60 7.36
CA ARG A 396 1.42 -1.18 6.38
C ARG A 396 1.88 -0.25 5.24
N MET A 397 1.65 1.06 5.32
CA MET A 397 2.16 1.99 4.31
C MET A 397 3.66 2.29 4.52
N GLY A 398 4.21 2.10 5.72
CA GLY A 398 5.63 2.35 6.05
C GLY A 398 6.61 1.38 5.38
N ARG A 399 6.14 0.22 4.91
CA ARG A 399 6.97 -0.76 4.20
C ARG A 399 6.12 -1.60 3.26
N ASN A 400 6.14 -1.26 1.97
CA ASN A 400 5.36 -1.95 0.95
C ASN A 400 6.08 -3.19 0.43
N TYR A 401 5.45 -4.36 0.56
CA TYR A 401 5.94 -5.66 0.08
C TYR A 401 5.34 -6.06 -1.28
N LEU A 402 4.31 -5.38 -1.74
CA LEU A 402 3.63 -5.71 -3.00
C LEU A 402 4.49 -5.29 -4.20
N TRP A 403 4.40 -6.06 -5.27
CA TRP A 403 5.23 -5.89 -6.45
C TRP A 403 4.60 -4.92 -7.45
N HIS A 404 5.46 -4.27 -8.24
CA HIS A 404 5.09 -3.36 -9.32
C HIS A 404 4.37 -2.08 -8.86
N ARG A 405 4.10 -1.19 -9.80
CA ARG A 405 3.34 0.05 -9.57
C ARG A 405 1.90 -0.21 -9.13
N SER A 406 1.28 -1.26 -9.66
CA SER A 406 -0.04 -1.70 -9.20
C SER A 406 -0.04 -2.09 -7.73
N GLY A 407 1.00 -2.78 -7.26
CA GLY A 407 1.18 -3.08 -5.84
C GLY A 407 1.40 -1.83 -4.98
N ASP A 408 2.02 -0.78 -5.53
CA ASP A 408 2.16 0.51 -4.82
C ASP A 408 0.80 1.20 -4.65
N ALA A 409 -0.02 1.22 -5.69
CA ALA A 409 -1.38 1.77 -5.64
C ALA A 409 -2.27 0.97 -4.68
N THR A 410 -2.29 -0.36 -4.83
CA THR A 410 -3.04 -1.27 -3.96
C THR A 410 -2.70 -1.09 -2.49
N ASN A 411 -1.40 -1.02 -2.14
CA ASN A 411 -1.00 -0.90 -0.73
C ASN A 411 -1.41 0.47 -0.15
N ALA A 412 -1.31 1.55 -0.91
CA ALA A 412 -1.74 2.86 -0.48
C ALA A 412 -3.25 2.90 -0.20
N ILE A 413 -4.07 2.34 -1.12
CA ILE A 413 -5.53 2.26 -0.95
C ILE A 413 -5.88 1.43 0.28
N LEU A 414 -5.32 0.24 0.41
CA LEU A 414 -5.64 -0.66 1.54
C LEU A 414 -5.15 -0.12 2.89
N ALA A 415 -4.07 0.66 2.93
CA ALA A 415 -3.64 1.36 4.15
C ALA A 415 -4.69 2.39 4.60
N ALA A 416 -5.22 3.18 3.66
CA ALA A 416 -6.31 4.12 3.94
C ALA A 416 -7.59 3.42 4.39
N VAL A 417 -7.93 2.31 3.75
CA VAL A 417 -9.05 1.42 4.12
C VAL A 417 -8.88 0.94 5.56
N GLY A 418 -7.72 0.38 5.90
CA GLY A 418 -7.43 -0.12 7.24
C GLY A 418 -7.53 0.96 8.30
N TYR A 419 -6.99 2.15 8.02
CA TYR A 419 -7.09 3.31 8.90
C TYR A 419 -8.55 3.70 9.18
N ASN A 420 -9.36 3.85 8.12
CA ASN A 420 -10.75 4.24 8.26
C ASN A 420 -11.56 3.18 9.02
N PHE A 421 -11.40 1.89 8.69
CA PHE A 421 -12.12 0.82 9.40
C PHE A 421 -11.68 0.67 10.85
N ARG A 422 -10.41 0.90 11.19
CA ARG A 422 -9.96 0.93 12.59
C ARG A 422 -10.62 2.06 13.37
N ARG A 423 -10.78 3.23 12.73
CA ARG A 423 -11.54 4.35 13.30
C ARG A 423 -13.00 3.98 13.55
N LEU A 424 -13.64 3.32 12.58
CA LEU A 424 -15.03 2.89 12.69
C LEU A 424 -15.23 1.85 13.79
N ILE A 425 -14.35 0.87 13.92
CA ILE A 425 -14.41 -0.11 15.01
C ILE A 425 -14.33 0.62 16.36
N LYS A 426 -13.38 1.55 16.52
CA LYS A 426 -13.27 2.35 17.74
C LYS A 426 -14.53 3.20 17.99
N TRP A 427 -15.09 3.81 16.97
CA TRP A 427 -16.32 4.59 17.06
C TRP A 427 -17.51 3.74 17.51
N LEU A 428 -17.70 2.58 16.89
CA LEU A 428 -18.77 1.64 17.23
C LEU A 428 -18.62 1.08 18.64
N SER A 429 -17.40 0.88 19.14
CA SER A 429 -17.15 0.48 20.54
C SER A 429 -17.52 1.61 21.52
N LEU A 430 -17.25 2.88 21.19
CA LEU A 430 -17.61 4.03 22.03
C LEU A 430 -19.12 4.26 22.11
N LEU A 431 -19.86 3.98 21.03
CA LEU A 431 -21.33 4.06 21.03
C LEU A 431 -21.96 3.07 22.02
N LEU A 432 -21.36 1.90 22.23
CA LEU A 432 -21.76 0.96 23.27
C LEU A 432 -21.64 1.55 24.69
N CYS A 433 -20.52 2.20 24.98
CA CYS A 433 -20.30 2.84 26.28
C CYS A 433 -21.28 3.98 26.57
N GLN A 434 -21.82 4.63 25.53
CA GLN A 434 -22.81 5.70 25.68
C GLN A 434 -24.24 5.17 25.90
N ILE A 435 -24.56 3.98 25.36
CA ILE A 435 -25.88 3.34 25.50
C ILE A 435 -26.00 2.58 26.83
N PHE A 436 -24.89 2.08 27.37
CA PHE A 436 -24.83 1.32 28.62
C PHE A 436 -23.78 1.93 29.57
N PRO A 437 -24.07 3.07 30.23
CA PRO A 437 -23.11 3.73 31.12
C PRO A 437 -22.76 2.85 32.37
N ASP A 438 -23.58 1.86 32.73
CA ASP A 438 -23.38 1.03 33.90
C ASP A 438 -22.37 -0.13 33.73
N ILE A 439 -21.82 -0.34 32.51
CA ILE A 439 -20.83 -1.39 32.24
C ILE A 439 -19.38 -0.88 32.48
N ILE A 440 -19.17 0.41 32.57
CA ILE A 440 -17.82 1.01 32.72
C ILE A 440 -17.11 0.64 34.02
N PRO A 441 -17.79 0.49 35.20
CA PRO A 441 -17.09 0.12 36.44
C PRO A 441 -16.53 -1.29 36.43
N GLN A 442 -17.13 -2.22 35.69
CA GLN A 442 -16.70 -3.62 35.69
C GLN A 442 -15.47 -3.91 34.82
N LEU A 443 -15.21 -3.11 33.78
CA LEU A 443 -14.04 -3.27 32.92
C LEU A 443 -12.75 -2.67 33.50
N GLN A 444 -12.86 -1.71 34.41
CA GLN A 444 -11.70 -1.15 35.12
C GLN A 444 -11.23 -2.02 36.31
N LEU A 445 -12.10 -2.86 36.84
CA LEU A 445 -11.76 -3.80 37.91
C LEU A 445 -11.15 -5.12 37.40
N ALA A 446 -11.24 -5.42 36.10
CA ALA A 446 -10.67 -6.62 35.49
C ALA A 446 -9.28 -6.41 34.88
N SER A 447 -8.71 -5.20 34.96
CA SER A 447 -7.39 -4.83 34.43
C SER A 447 -6.44 -4.30 35.52
N GLY A 448 -6.73 -4.61 36.80
CA GLY A 448 -5.85 -4.37 37.94
C GLY A 448 -5.07 -5.60 38.32
#